data_9538b610afdb74a5c27b9689c2bf86d5
#
_entry.id   9538b610afdb74a5c27b9689c2bf86d5
#
_cell.length_a   1.000
_cell.length_b   1.000
_cell.length_c   1.000
_cell.angle_alpha   90.00
_cell.angle_beta   90.00
_cell.angle_gamma   90.00
#
_symmetry.space_group_name_H-M   'P 1'
#
loop_
_entity.id
_entity.type
_entity.pdbx_description
1 polymer ?
#
loop_
_entity_poly.entity_id
_entity_poly.type
_entity_poly.pdbx_seq_one_letter_code
_entity_poly.pdbx_strand_id
1 'polypeptide(L)'
;MTGGNIMSKRRQERMSVEIKKVLSQIIQDNIKDPRLDFSTISVTRVDVTNDLSHAKVNISVLGDDAKQDETMKVLQKAKGFLRSELAKEIQLRHAPELEFRLDKSIEHGIKISSLLEEIREGESNK
;
A
#
# COMPACT_ATOMS: atom_id res chain seq x y z
N MET A 1 -19.56 -29.30 0.34
CA MET A 1 -19.14 -28.29 -0.54
C MET A 1 -18.70 -27.04 0.17
N THR A 2 -17.58 -26.61 -0.12
CA THR A 2 -16.95 -25.57 0.64
C THR A 2 -16.80 -24.25 -0.08
N GLY A 3 -17.40 -24.17 -1.24
CA GLY A 3 -17.21 -23.02 -2.10
C GLY A 3 -17.86 -21.73 -1.65
N GLY A 4 -18.72 -21.76 -0.64
CA GLY A 4 -19.49 -20.58 -0.23
C GLY A 4 -18.66 -19.45 0.32
N ASN A 5 -17.47 -19.75 0.86
CA ASN A 5 -16.59 -18.75 1.46
C ASN A 5 -15.42 -18.34 0.56
N ILE A 6 -15.37 -18.93 -0.62
CA ILE A 6 -14.27 -18.65 -1.56
C ILE A 6 -14.80 -17.76 -2.68
N MET A 7 -14.15 -16.62 -2.84
CA MET A 7 -14.54 -15.68 -3.89
C MET A 7 -14.06 -16.16 -5.26
N SER A 8 -14.82 -15.83 -6.31
CA SER A 8 -14.34 -16.01 -7.66
C SER A 8 -13.12 -15.11 -7.88
N LYS A 9 -12.31 -15.44 -8.87
CA LYS A 9 -11.13 -14.64 -9.19
C LYS A 9 -11.48 -13.19 -9.51
N ARG A 10 -12.55 -12.99 -10.27
CA ARG A 10 -13.02 -11.65 -10.61
C ARG A 10 -13.42 -10.86 -9.36
N ARG A 11 -14.15 -11.49 -8.45
CA ARG A 11 -14.56 -10.85 -7.20
C ARG A 11 -13.37 -10.55 -6.31
N GLN A 12 -12.41 -11.46 -6.27
CA GLN A 12 -11.17 -11.28 -5.53
C GLN A 12 -10.38 -10.07 -6.03
N GLU A 13 -10.27 -9.92 -7.34
CA GLU A 13 -9.59 -8.78 -7.95
C GLU A 13 -10.30 -7.47 -7.66
N ARG A 14 -11.63 -7.47 -7.74
CA ARG A 14 -12.43 -6.28 -7.42
C ARG A 14 -12.28 -5.89 -5.96
N MET A 15 -12.27 -6.86 -5.07
CA MET A 15 -12.08 -6.60 -3.65
C MET A 15 -10.69 -6.03 -3.38
N SER A 16 -9.67 -6.54 -4.04
CA SER A 16 -8.30 -6.00 -3.92
C SER A 16 -8.22 -4.54 -4.33
N VAL A 17 -8.88 -4.17 -5.42
CA VAL A 17 -8.92 -2.79 -5.91
C VAL A 17 -9.66 -1.89 -4.92
N GLU A 18 -10.79 -2.34 -4.40
CA GLU A 18 -11.57 -1.57 -3.45
C GLU A 18 -10.83 -1.38 -2.13
N ILE A 19 -10.20 -2.42 -1.62
CA ILE A 19 -9.40 -2.33 -0.40
C ILE A 19 -8.24 -1.35 -0.60
N LYS A 20 -7.58 -1.40 -1.74
CA LYS A 20 -6.50 -0.45 -2.06
C LYS A 20 -6.99 0.98 -1.98
N LYS A 21 -8.12 1.27 -2.61
CA LYS A 21 -8.70 2.61 -2.65
C LYS A 21 -9.07 3.10 -1.25
N VAL A 22 -9.81 2.29 -0.52
CA VAL A 22 -10.29 2.65 0.81
C VAL A 22 -9.12 2.78 1.79
N LEU A 23 -8.19 1.85 1.75
CA LEU A 23 -7.04 1.86 2.65
C LEU A 23 -6.15 3.08 2.42
N SER A 24 -5.94 3.46 1.16
CA SER A 24 -5.21 4.67 0.81
C SER A 24 -5.86 5.90 1.45
N GLN A 25 -7.18 5.98 1.37
CA GLN A 25 -7.93 7.10 1.93
C GLN A 25 -7.85 7.12 3.46
N ILE A 26 -7.98 5.95 4.10
CA ILE A 26 -7.89 5.85 5.56
C ILE A 26 -6.51 6.29 6.05
N ILE A 27 -5.46 5.86 5.38
CA ILE A 27 -4.09 6.24 5.74
C ILE A 27 -3.91 7.75 5.67
N GLN A 28 -4.37 8.37 4.59
CA GLN A 28 -4.25 9.81 4.42
C GLN A 28 -5.04 10.60 5.45
N ASP A 29 -6.25 10.13 5.78
CA ASP A 29 -7.16 10.88 6.65
C ASP A 29 -6.88 10.67 8.14
N ASN A 30 -6.39 9.52 8.53
CA ASN A 30 -6.39 9.11 9.94
C ASN A 30 -5.02 8.97 10.57
N ILE A 31 -4.00 8.69 9.80
CA ILE A 31 -2.65 8.58 10.37
C ILE A 31 -1.96 9.93 10.30
N LYS A 32 -1.89 10.60 11.46
CA LYS A 32 -1.29 11.92 11.57
C LYS A 32 -0.09 11.85 12.49
N ASP A 33 1.02 11.40 11.94
CA ASP A 33 2.28 11.41 12.65
C ASP A 33 3.15 12.50 12.02
N PRO A 34 3.64 13.48 12.80
CA PRO A 34 4.41 14.59 12.24
C PRO A 34 5.71 14.14 11.57
N ARG A 35 6.17 12.92 11.85
CA ARG A 35 7.37 12.37 11.21
C ARG A 35 7.10 11.84 9.81
N LEU A 36 5.80 11.69 9.44
CA LEU A 36 5.41 11.14 8.14
C LEU A 36 4.87 12.24 7.24
N ASP A 37 5.30 12.20 6.00
CA ASP A 37 4.73 13.02 4.94
C ASP A 37 3.90 12.10 4.06
N PHE A 38 2.58 12.21 4.16
CA PHE A 38 1.65 11.32 3.46
C PHE A 38 1.72 11.47 1.95
N SER A 39 2.24 12.58 1.45
CA SER A 39 2.46 12.74 0.01
C SER A 39 3.52 11.78 -0.52
N THR A 40 4.36 11.22 0.37
CA THR A 40 5.40 10.28 -0.01
C THR A 40 5.00 8.82 0.16
N ILE A 41 3.80 8.57 0.71
CA ILE A 41 3.31 7.21 0.97
C ILE A 41 2.22 6.85 -0.04
N SER A 42 2.34 5.70 -0.64
CA SER A 42 1.36 5.23 -1.61
C SER A 42 1.12 3.72 -1.46
N VAL A 43 -0.15 3.32 -1.49
CA VAL A 43 -0.50 1.90 -1.58
C VAL A 43 -0.43 1.54 -3.06
N THR A 44 0.54 0.72 -3.43
CA THR A 44 0.78 0.39 -4.83
C THR A 44 -0.02 -0.81 -5.30
N ARG A 45 -0.24 -1.78 -4.40
CA ARG A 45 -0.97 -2.98 -4.74
C ARG A 45 -1.54 -3.63 -3.49
N VAL A 46 -2.71 -4.22 -3.63
CA VAL A 46 -3.31 -5.06 -2.59
C VAL A 46 -3.68 -6.39 -3.22
N ASP A 47 -3.28 -7.47 -2.58
CA ASP A 47 -3.63 -8.83 -2.97
C ASP A 47 -4.34 -9.51 -1.81
N VAL A 48 -5.60 -9.89 -2.00
CA VAL A 48 -6.34 -10.61 -0.98
C VAL A 48 -6.38 -12.10 -1.30
N THR A 49 -6.48 -12.90 -0.24
CA THR A 49 -6.68 -14.33 -0.41
C THR A 49 -8.12 -14.59 -0.87
N ASN A 50 -8.34 -15.76 -1.47
CA ASN A 50 -9.66 -16.08 -2.05
C ASN A 50 -10.76 -16.23 -0.99
N ASP A 51 -10.40 -16.42 0.26
CA ASP A 51 -11.35 -16.49 1.39
C ASP A 51 -11.41 -15.18 2.16
N LEU A 52 -10.72 -14.14 1.70
CA LEU A 52 -10.66 -12.81 2.31
C LEU A 52 -10.11 -12.83 3.75
N SER A 53 -9.29 -13.82 4.08
CA SER A 53 -8.69 -13.88 5.41
C SER A 53 -7.46 -13.01 5.56
N HIS A 54 -6.74 -12.77 4.49
CA HIS A 54 -5.50 -12.00 4.51
C HIS A 54 -5.44 -11.06 3.31
N ALA A 55 -4.83 -9.90 3.53
CA ALA A 55 -4.56 -8.92 2.47
C ALA A 55 -3.10 -8.50 2.55
N LYS A 56 -2.37 -8.73 1.48
CA LYS A 56 -0.99 -8.26 1.35
C LYS A 56 -1.04 -6.86 0.75
N VAL A 57 -0.53 -5.88 1.49
CA VAL A 57 -0.58 -4.47 1.11
C VAL A 57 0.83 -4.00 0.81
N ASN A 58 1.09 -3.69 -0.44
CA ASN A 58 2.38 -3.16 -0.86
C ASN A 58 2.36 -1.64 -0.76
N ILE A 59 3.34 -1.11 -0.04
CA ILE A 59 3.45 0.31 0.26
C ILE A 59 4.73 0.84 -0.36
N SER A 60 4.61 1.92 -1.12
CA SER A 60 5.75 2.68 -1.62
C SER A 60 5.97 3.89 -0.73
N VAL A 61 7.21 4.10 -0.33
CA VAL A 61 7.60 5.25 0.49
C VAL A 61 8.78 5.93 -0.20
N LEU A 62 8.60 7.18 -0.57
CA LEU A 62 9.70 7.98 -1.13
C LEU A 62 10.57 8.49 0.01
N GLY A 63 11.86 8.24 -0.09
CA GLY A 63 12.82 8.65 0.93
C GLY A 63 13.92 7.62 1.08
N ASP A 64 14.81 7.87 2.02
CA ASP A 64 15.92 6.95 2.30
C ASP A 64 15.44 5.75 3.11
N ASP A 65 16.37 4.83 3.37
CA ASP A 65 16.06 3.59 4.10
C ASP A 65 15.52 3.88 5.51
N ALA A 66 16.06 4.88 6.18
CA ALA A 66 15.62 5.25 7.52
C ALA A 66 14.18 5.74 7.50
N LYS A 67 13.82 6.56 6.51
CA LYS A 67 12.47 7.07 6.33
C LYS A 67 11.48 5.92 6.02
N GLN A 68 11.89 5.01 5.16
CA GLN A 68 11.10 3.84 4.81
C GLN A 68 10.84 2.96 6.03
N ASP A 69 11.86 2.67 6.81
CA ASP A 69 11.74 1.86 8.02
C ASP A 69 10.82 2.52 9.04
N GLU A 70 10.98 3.81 9.26
CA GLU A 70 10.14 4.55 10.20
C GLU A 70 8.69 4.52 9.77
N THR A 71 8.42 4.74 8.50
CA THR A 71 7.07 4.70 7.94
C THR A 71 6.43 3.33 8.12
N MET A 72 7.18 2.27 7.79
CA MET A 72 6.66 0.91 7.92
C MET A 72 6.36 0.56 9.38
N LYS A 73 7.17 1.03 10.31
CA LYS A 73 6.92 0.81 11.75
C LYS A 73 5.63 1.48 12.20
N VAL A 74 5.38 2.70 11.73
CA VAL A 74 4.14 3.41 12.07
C VAL A 74 2.93 2.67 11.52
N LEU A 75 3.01 2.19 10.27
CA LEU A 75 1.92 1.42 9.66
C LEU A 75 1.67 0.11 10.40
N GLN A 76 2.72 -0.57 10.83
CA GLN A 76 2.58 -1.81 11.61
C GLN A 76 1.88 -1.55 12.95
N LYS A 77 2.19 -0.45 13.61
CA LYS A 77 1.54 -0.08 14.87
C LYS A 77 0.07 0.28 14.65
N ALA A 78 -0.25 0.87 13.50
CA ALA A 78 -1.61 1.27 13.17
C ALA A 78 -2.45 0.16 12.55
N LYS A 79 -1.90 -1.03 12.39
CA LYS A 79 -2.53 -2.14 11.67
C LYS A 79 -3.93 -2.45 12.19
N GLY A 80 -4.10 -2.56 13.51
CA GLY A 80 -5.40 -2.87 14.11
C GLY A 80 -6.43 -1.78 13.83
N PHE A 81 -6.02 -0.53 13.94
CA PHE A 81 -6.88 0.61 13.63
C PHE A 81 -7.29 0.61 12.15
N LEU A 82 -6.32 0.42 11.26
CA LEU A 82 -6.58 0.40 9.82
C LEU A 82 -7.52 -0.73 9.45
N ARG A 83 -7.34 -1.90 10.04
CA ARG A 83 -8.20 -3.05 9.81
C ARG A 83 -9.63 -2.76 10.26
N SER A 84 -9.79 -2.15 11.42
CA SER A 84 -11.10 -1.79 11.96
C SER A 84 -11.81 -0.77 11.07
N GLU A 85 -11.11 0.26 10.65
CA GLU A 85 -11.69 1.28 9.77
C GLU A 85 -12.03 0.70 8.40
N LEU A 86 -11.19 -0.18 7.89
CA LEU A 86 -11.45 -0.86 6.62
C LEU A 86 -12.75 -1.67 6.68
N ALA A 87 -12.94 -2.40 7.77
CA ALA A 87 -14.16 -3.20 7.97
C ALA A 87 -15.41 -2.32 7.93
N LYS A 88 -15.34 -1.15 8.56
CA LYS A 88 -16.47 -0.21 8.58
C LYS A 88 -16.77 0.33 7.19
N GLU A 89 -15.73 0.76 6.48
CA GLU A 89 -15.89 1.41 5.17
C GLU A 89 -16.42 0.45 4.11
N ILE A 90 -15.97 -0.80 4.13
CA ILE A 90 -16.38 -1.80 3.14
C ILE A 90 -17.57 -2.62 3.64
N GLN A 91 -18.01 -2.36 4.86
CA GLN A 91 -19.13 -3.07 5.48
C GLN A 91 -18.90 -4.59 5.54
N LEU A 92 -17.67 -4.96 5.91
CA LEU A 92 -17.31 -6.35 6.09
C LEU A 92 -17.55 -6.77 7.53
N ARG A 93 -18.06 -8.01 7.70
CA ARG A 93 -18.21 -8.57 9.04
C ARG A 93 -16.82 -8.73 9.69
N HIS A 94 -15.87 -9.22 8.93
CA HIS A 94 -14.50 -9.37 9.35
C HIS A 94 -13.60 -8.86 8.25
N ALA A 95 -12.75 -7.88 8.59
CA ALA A 95 -11.75 -7.41 7.64
C ALA A 95 -10.62 -8.43 7.55
N PRO A 96 -9.96 -8.53 6.41
CA PRO A 96 -8.79 -9.40 6.28
C PRO A 96 -7.68 -8.91 7.18
N GLU A 97 -6.83 -9.83 7.60
CA GLU A 97 -5.62 -9.47 8.32
C GLU A 97 -4.67 -8.78 7.35
N LEU A 98 -4.16 -7.62 7.73
CA LEU A 98 -3.31 -6.82 6.87
C LEU A 98 -1.85 -7.20 7.04
N GLU A 99 -1.15 -7.37 5.92
CA GLU A 99 0.29 -7.60 5.91
C GLU A 99 0.91 -6.51 5.06
N PHE A 100 1.63 -5.58 5.68
CA PHE A 100 2.28 -4.49 4.97
C PHE A 100 3.66 -4.91 4.49
N ARG A 101 3.95 -4.60 3.23
CA ARG A 101 5.24 -4.85 2.62
C ARG A 101 5.73 -3.61 1.91
N LEU A 102 6.99 -3.31 2.08
CA LEU A 102 7.60 -2.20 1.37
C LEU A 102 7.83 -2.59 -0.09
N ASP A 103 7.26 -1.80 -0.98
CA ASP A 103 7.41 -2.01 -2.42
C ASP A 103 8.50 -1.07 -2.94
N LYS A 104 9.64 -1.62 -3.29
CA LYS A 104 10.78 -0.84 -3.79
C LYS A 104 10.80 -0.71 -5.31
N SER A 105 9.83 -1.30 -6.01
CA SER A 105 9.81 -1.29 -7.46
C SER A 105 9.66 0.13 -8.02
N ILE A 106 8.81 0.96 -7.40
CA ILE A 106 8.60 2.34 -7.82
C ILE A 106 9.85 3.17 -7.54
N GLU A 107 10.45 3.00 -6.36
CA GLU A 107 11.70 3.67 -6.01
C GLU A 107 12.80 3.36 -7.01
N HIS A 108 12.92 2.09 -7.39
CA HIS A 108 13.89 1.66 -8.38
C HIS A 108 13.61 2.31 -9.74
N GLY A 109 12.35 2.37 -10.15
CA GLY A 109 11.95 3.03 -11.39
C GLY A 109 12.26 4.51 -11.39
N ILE A 110 11.98 5.19 -10.30
CA ILE A 110 12.28 6.61 -10.16
C ILE A 110 13.78 6.85 -10.24
N LYS A 111 14.56 6.00 -9.58
CA LYS A 111 16.03 6.12 -9.59
C LYS A 111 16.59 5.96 -11.00
N ILE A 112 16.08 4.98 -11.75
CA ILE A 112 16.49 4.78 -13.14
C ILE A 112 16.13 6.00 -13.98
N SER A 113 14.92 6.51 -13.81
CA SER A 113 14.47 7.70 -14.54
C SER A 113 15.35 8.91 -14.24
N SER A 114 15.72 9.12 -12.97
CA SER A 114 16.60 10.20 -12.58
C SER A 114 17.97 10.07 -13.23
N LEU A 115 18.51 8.85 -13.28
CA LEU A 115 19.80 8.62 -13.94
C LEU A 115 19.73 8.91 -15.43
N LEU A 116 18.64 8.55 -16.08
CA LEU A 116 18.45 8.83 -17.51
C LEU A 116 18.32 10.32 -17.75
N GLU A 117 17.64 11.04 -16.88
CA GLU A 117 17.52 12.50 -17.00
C GLU A 117 18.88 13.18 -16.82
N GLU A 118 19.69 12.74 -15.87
CA GLU A 118 21.05 13.26 -15.66
C GLU A 118 21.91 13.05 -16.89
N ILE A 119 21.83 11.88 -17.52
CA ILE A 119 22.55 11.59 -18.75
C ILE A 119 22.09 12.50 -19.86
N ARG A 120 20.77 12.70 -20.00
CA ARG A 120 20.19 13.55 -21.02
C ARG A 120 20.60 15.01 -20.85
N GLU A 121 20.57 15.51 -19.61
CA GLU A 121 21.00 16.86 -19.30
C GLU A 121 22.50 17.06 -19.60
N GLY A 122 23.30 16.06 -19.27
CA GLY A 122 24.72 16.08 -19.58
C GLY A 122 24.97 16.17 -21.08
N GLU A 123 24.18 15.44 -21.86
CA GLU A 123 24.26 15.51 -23.32
C GLU A 123 23.80 16.87 -23.85
N SER A 124 22.76 17.44 -23.26
CA SER A 124 22.22 18.73 -23.68
C SER A 124 23.18 19.87 -23.43
N ASN A 125 24.00 19.75 -22.41
CA ASN A 125 24.96 20.80 -22.01
C ASN A 125 26.26 20.74 -22.77
N LYS A 126 26.40 19.81 -23.66
CA LYS A 126 27.58 19.74 -24.54
C LYS A 126 27.36 20.50 -25.89
#